data_7c7af57069ef3f1a4d40d83dc66c3fd1
#
_entry.id   7c7af57069ef3f1a4d40d83dc66c3fd1
#
_cell.length_a   1.000
_cell.length_b   1.000
_cell.length_c   1.000
_cell.angle_alpha   90.00
_cell.angle_beta   90.00
_cell.angle_gamma   90.00
#
_symmetry.space_group_name_H-M   'P 1'
#
loop_
_entity.id
_entity.type
_entity.pdbx_description
1 polymer ?
#
loop_
_entity_poly.entity_id
_entity_poly.type
_entity_poly.pdbx_seq_one_letter_code
_entity_poly.pdbx_strand_id
1 'polypeptide(L)'
;MEKGKRKLHIFLAGDSTMQAYTKDKRPQYGWGERLHEYLDGELLDSYHRLQCVFEQQRCFESERFIIDNCGMAGRSLKSFIRENRHLDIFSNIKAHDWLIMQFAHNDIARDKPERYTPIEELKTYYEIILSAARKQKVNLIVLAPILIDIYSHEEATLRPMVKDIKAYVAEIKTIAAMHNVPFVDVATITKKILNYDLHALGTYYLEDHVHLNMQGANLYAKVIGDAIRQWIE
;
A
#
# COMPACT_ATOMS: atom_id res chain seq x y z
N MET A 1 -6.46 -4.27 -38.08
CA MET A 1 -5.67 -4.00 -36.88
C MET A 1 -6.64 -3.93 -35.70
N GLU A 2 -6.70 -4.96 -34.88
CA GLU A 2 -7.45 -4.92 -33.62
C GLU A 2 -6.89 -3.78 -32.80
N LYS A 3 -7.75 -2.83 -32.37
CA LYS A 3 -7.38 -1.83 -31.39
C LYS A 3 -7.01 -2.58 -30.12
N GLY A 4 -5.72 -2.66 -29.81
CA GLY A 4 -5.25 -3.31 -28.59
C GLY A 4 -6.08 -2.82 -27.39
N LYS A 5 -6.60 -3.76 -26.62
CA LYS A 5 -7.38 -3.46 -25.41
C LYS A 5 -6.49 -2.61 -24.50
N ARG A 6 -6.96 -1.44 -24.04
CA ARG A 6 -6.19 -0.59 -23.10
C ARG A 6 -5.82 -1.40 -21.88
N LYS A 7 -4.53 -1.41 -21.52
CA LYS A 7 -4.07 -1.99 -20.25
C LYS A 7 -4.74 -1.27 -19.08
N LEU A 8 -5.10 -2.03 -18.07
CA LEU A 8 -5.62 -1.49 -16.82
C LEU A 8 -4.47 -0.85 -16.03
N HIS A 9 -4.62 0.40 -15.63
CA HIS A 9 -3.60 1.10 -14.86
C HIS A 9 -3.98 1.11 -13.38
N ILE A 10 -3.05 0.66 -12.54
CA ILE A 10 -3.18 0.56 -11.09
C ILE A 10 -2.10 1.42 -10.44
N PHE A 11 -2.49 2.45 -9.73
CA PHE A 11 -1.60 3.28 -8.94
C PHE A 11 -1.57 2.78 -7.50
N LEU A 12 -0.39 2.71 -6.91
CA LEU A 12 -0.18 2.32 -5.51
C LEU A 12 0.29 3.55 -4.73
N ALA A 13 -0.36 3.85 -3.62
CA ALA A 13 0.00 4.91 -2.69
C ALA A 13 0.16 4.35 -1.28
N GLY A 14 1.36 4.46 -0.72
CA GLY A 14 1.66 3.88 0.60
C GLY A 14 3.06 4.19 1.10
N ASP A 15 3.49 3.40 2.05
CA ASP A 15 4.74 3.58 2.80
C ASP A 15 5.88 2.62 2.35
N SER A 16 6.85 2.39 3.26
CA SER A 16 8.01 1.52 3.02
C SER A 16 7.65 0.08 2.72
N THR A 17 6.53 -0.42 3.23
CA THR A 17 6.13 -1.81 3.03
C THR A 17 5.64 -2.08 1.61
N MET A 18 5.24 -1.02 0.90
CA MET A 18 4.76 -1.05 -0.50
C MET A 18 5.84 -0.65 -1.51
N GLN A 19 6.79 0.20 -1.12
CA GLN A 19 7.78 0.84 -2.01
C GLN A 19 8.54 -0.17 -2.89
N ALA A 20 8.83 0.21 -4.13
CA ALA A 20 9.81 -0.50 -4.96
C ALA A 20 11.23 -0.05 -4.57
N TYR A 21 12.07 -1.01 -4.21
CA TYR A 21 13.45 -0.75 -3.79
C TYR A 21 14.46 -1.03 -4.88
N THR A 22 15.51 -0.22 -4.93
CA THR A 22 16.66 -0.40 -5.80
C THR A 22 17.55 -1.56 -5.33
N LYS A 23 18.43 -2.06 -6.20
CA LYS A 23 19.27 -3.24 -5.89
C LYS A 23 20.20 -3.03 -4.70
N ASP A 24 20.64 -1.80 -4.45
CA ASP A 24 21.50 -1.44 -3.31
C ASP A 24 20.79 -1.54 -1.95
N LYS A 25 19.46 -1.59 -1.92
CA LYS A 25 18.67 -1.78 -0.71
C LYS A 25 18.38 -3.24 -0.37
N ARG A 26 18.81 -4.18 -1.22
CA ARG A 26 18.59 -5.60 -0.95
C ARG A 26 19.33 -6.02 0.34
N PRO A 27 18.69 -6.89 1.16
CA PRO A 27 17.55 -7.75 0.89
C PRO A 27 16.16 -7.14 1.18
N GLN A 28 16.02 -5.83 1.28
CA GLN A 28 14.74 -5.15 1.51
C GLN A 28 13.88 -5.13 0.23
N TYR A 29 12.59 -5.45 0.39
CA TYR A 29 11.57 -5.44 -0.66
C TYR A 29 10.28 -4.80 -0.14
N GLY A 30 9.47 -4.26 -1.06
CA GLY A 30 8.08 -3.93 -0.77
C GLY A 30 7.13 -4.81 -1.56
N TRP A 31 5.94 -5.07 -1.02
CA TRP A 31 4.97 -5.93 -1.69
C TRP A 31 4.50 -5.35 -3.05
N GLY A 32 4.51 -4.02 -3.19
CA GLY A 32 4.05 -3.36 -4.41
C GLY A 32 4.95 -3.62 -5.63
N GLU A 33 6.23 -3.96 -5.43
CA GLU A 33 7.12 -4.33 -6.54
C GLU A 33 6.91 -5.79 -7.01
N ARG A 34 6.17 -6.60 -6.24
CA ARG A 34 5.87 -8.00 -6.55
C ARG A 34 4.42 -8.25 -6.99
N LEU A 35 3.56 -7.23 -6.89
CA LEU A 35 2.12 -7.38 -7.12
C LEU A 35 1.79 -7.88 -8.53
N HIS A 36 2.56 -7.46 -9.54
CA HIS A 36 2.35 -7.89 -10.94
C HIS A 36 2.38 -9.41 -11.08
N GLU A 37 3.22 -10.13 -10.33
CA GLU A 37 3.35 -11.59 -10.40
C GLU A 37 2.07 -12.32 -9.97
N TYR A 38 1.27 -11.68 -9.12
CA TYR A 38 0.04 -12.24 -8.58
C TYR A 38 -1.23 -11.71 -9.26
N LEU A 39 -1.09 -10.80 -10.21
CA LEU A 39 -2.21 -10.34 -11.04
C LEU A 39 -2.15 -10.91 -12.47
N ASP A 40 -0.98 -10.89 -13.09
CA ASP A 40 -0.85 -11.26 -14.50
C ASP A 40 0.36 -12.18 -14.80
N GLY A 41 1.25 -12.35 -13.84
CA GLY A 41 2.39 -13.27 -13.89
C GLY A 41 3.61 -12.70 -14.57
N GLU A 42 3.60 -12.54 -15.89
CA GLU A 42 4.78 -12.15 -16.65
C GLU A 42 5.02 -10.64 -16.64
N LEU A 43 6.22 -10.24 -16.25
CA LEU A 43 6.69 -8.86 -16.32
C LEU A 43 7.31 -8.60 -17.71
N LEU A 44 6.70 -7.70 -18.47
CA LEU A 44 7.22 -7.29 -19.79
C LEU A 44 8.27 -6.20 -19.65
N ASP A 45 8.06 -5.22 -18.77
CA ASP A 45 8.97 -4.10 -18.56
C ASP A 45 8.86 -3.52 -17.14
N SER A 46 9.92 -2.85 -16.71
CA SER A 46 9.96 -2.08 -15.46
C SER A 46 10.75 -0.79 -15.67
N TYR A 47 10.06 0.34 -15.51
CA TYR A 47 10.62 1.65 -15.84
C TYR A 47 10.19 2.72 -14.84
N HIS A 48 10.86 3.86 -14.93
CA HIS A 48 10.47 5.08 -14.24
C HIS A 48 9.51 5.88 -15.13
N ARG A 49 8.38 6.34 -14.58
CA ARG A 49 7.45 7.14 -15.35
C ARG A 49 8.11 8.47 -15.76
N LEU A 50 7.97 8.82 -17.04
CA LEU A 50 8.46 10.10 -17.56
C LEU A 50 7.85 11.27 -16.77
N GLN A 51 8.67 12.27 -16.49
CA GLN A 51 8.30 13.48 -15.74
C GLN A 51 7.92 13.25 -14.26
N CYS A 52 8.07 12.04 -13.71
CA CYS A 52 7.93 11.82 -12.29
C CYS A 52 9.12 12.38 -11.53
N VAL A 53 8.86 13.25 -10.56
CA VAL A 53 9.91 13.87 -9.74
C VAL A 53 10.34 13.02 -8.53
N PHE A 54 9.66 11.91 -8.30
CA PHE A 54 9.89 11.02 -7.16
C PHE A 54 10.70 9.80 -7.59
N GLU A 55 12.00 9.80 -7.28
CA GLU A 55 12.98 8.78 -7.71
C GLU A 55 12.60 7.34 -7.37
N GLN A 56 11.86 7.11 -6.27
CA GLN A 56 11.44 5.78 -5.85
C GLN A 56 10.23 5.24 -6.61
N GLN A 57 9.56 6.06 -7.42
CA GLN A 57 8.44 5.61 -8.25
C GLN A 57 8.93 4.58 -9.28
N ARG A 58 8.15 3.51 -9.50
CA ARG A 58 8.42 2.50 -10.54
C ARG A 58 7.12 1.98 -11.13
N CYS A 59 7.12 1.86 -12.47
CA CYS A 59 6.09 1.15 -13.20
C CYS A 59 6.53 -0.30 -13.43
N PHE A 60 5.57 -1.21 -13.30
CA PHE A 60 5.69 -2.62 -13.65
C PHE A 60 4.63 -2.93 -14.68
N GLU A 61 5.05 -3.25 -15.89
CA GLU A 61 4.15 -3.48 -17.01
C GLU A 61 4.06 -4.96 -17.36
N SER A 62 2.85 -5.48 -17.45
CA SER A 62 2.52 -6.82 -17.92
C SER A 62 1.59 -6.75 -19.14
N GLU A 63 1.04 -7.87 -19.58
CA GLU A 63 0.13 -7.86 -20.74
C GLU A 63 -1.14 -7.04 -20.47
N ARG A 64 -1.75 -7.20 -19.30
CA ARG A 64 -3.05 -6.62 -18.96
C ARG A 64 -2.96 -5.38 -18.09
N PHE A 65 -1.87 -5.23 -17.31
CA PHE A 65 -1.74 -4.21 -16.27
C PHE A 65 -0.50 -3.33 -16.46
N ILE A 66 -0.62 -2.10 -15.99
CA ILE A 66 0.51 -1.24 -15.63
C ILE A 66 0.34 -0.90 -14.16
N ILE A 67 1.25 -1.32 -13.30
CA ILE A 67 1.25 -0.99 -11.88
C ILE A 67 2.23 0.15 -11.65
N ASP A 68 1.73 1.34 -11.31
CA ASP A 68 2.53 2.52 -10.99
C ASP A 68 2.70 2.59 -9.46
N ASN A 69 3.83 2.11 -8.97
CA ASN A 69 4.13 2.08 -7.54
C ASN A 69 4.72 3.42 -7.09
N CYS A 70 3.90 4.23 -6.42
CA CYS A 70 4.26 5.52 -5.82
C CYS A 70 4.50 5.43 -4.31
N GLY A 71 4.61 4.21 -3.74
CA GLY A 71 4.94 3.99 -2.32
C GLY A 71 6.28 4.62 -1.94
N MET A 72 6.37 5.17 -0.73
CA MET A 72 7.58 5.83 -0.23
C MET A 72 7.80 5.59 1.25
N ALA A 73 9.01 5.13 1.57
CA ALA A 73 9.42 4.86 2.95
C ALA A 73 9.21 6.07 3.87
N GLY A 74 8.70 5.80 5.06
CA GLY A 74 8.49 6.81 6.09
C GLY A 74 7.29 7.73 5.86
N ARG A 75 6.47 7.51 4.82
CA ARG A 75 5.31 8.37 4.57
C ARG A 75 4.08 7.87 5.32
N SER A 76 3.46 8.79 6.05
CA SER A 76 2.09 8.70 6.50
C SER A 76 1.16 9.28 5.42
N LEU A 77 -0.15 9.11 5.56
CA LEU A 77 -1.10 9.76 4.66
C LEU A 77 -0.96 11.29 4.68
N LYS A 78 -0.78 11.87 5.88
CA LYS A 78 -0.52 13.31 6.06
C LYS A 78 0.72 13.78 5.30
N SER A 79 1.88 13.12 5.50
CA SER A 79 3.11 13.53 4.84
C SER A 79 3.05 13.31 3.32
N PHE A 80 2.42 12.22 2.87
CA PHE A 80 2.19 11.95 1.45
C PHE A 80 1.42 13.08 0.76
N ILE A 81 0.39 13.60 1.43
CA ILE A 81 -0.41 14.73 0.92
C ILE A 81 0.40 16.03 0.98
N ARG A 82 1.08 16.31 2.08
CA ARG A 82 1.86 17.55 2.25
C ARG A 82 3.03 17.66 1.26
N GLU A 83 3.60 16.54 0.85
CA GLU A 83 4.63 16.47 -0.18
C GLU A 83 4.06 16.53 -1.61
N ASN A 84 2.75 16.72 -1.77
CA ASN A 84 2.05 16.76 -3.05
C ASN A 84 2.18 15.47 -3.89
N ARG A 85 2.50 14.31 -3.27
CA ARG A 85 2.62 13.03 -3.98
C ARG A 85 1.30 12.57 -4.59
N HIS A 86 0.18 12.88 -3.95
CA HIS A 86 -1.15 12.64 -4.48
C HIS A 86 -1.41 13.43 -5.77
N LEU A 87 -0.88 14.67 -5.89
CA LEU A 87 -1.07 15.46 -7.11
C LEU A 87 -0.36 14.83 -8.31
N ASP A 88 0.81 14.22 -8.11
CA ASP A 88 1.51 13.49 -9.16
C ASP A 88 0.65 12.30 -9.65
N ILE A 89 0.06 11.53 -8.72
CA ILE A 89 -0.87 10.44 -9.10
C ILE A 89 -2.05 11.00 -9.88
N PHE A 90 -2.74 12.01 -9.35
CA PHE A 90 -3.94 12.56 -9.99
C PHE A 90 -3.68 13.33 -11.29
N SER A 91 -2.43 13.68 -11.57
CA SER A 91 -2.02 14.22 -12.87
C SER A 91 -1.87 13.14 -13.95
N ASN A 92 -1.71 11.89 -13.57
CA ASN A 92 -1.41 10.78 -14.48
C ASN A 92 -2.52 9.73 -14.55
N ILE A 93 -3.27 9.52 -13.47
CA ILE A 93 -4.37 8.57 -13.39
C ILE A 93 -5.55 9.03 -14.25
N LYS A 94 -6.23 8.11 -14.90
CA LYS A 94 -7.38 8.39 -15.77
C LYS A 94 -8.66 7.80 -15.19
N ALA A 95 -9.80 8.25 -15.72
CA ALA A 95 -11.09 7.68 -15.34
C ALA A 95 -11.09 6.16 -15.54
N HIS A 96 -11.64 5.46 -14.55
CA HIS A 96 -11.72 4.00 -14.44
C HIS A 96 -10.40 3.27 -14.19
N ASP A 97 -9.27 3.98 -14.05
CA ASP A 97 -8.06 3.40 -13.45
C ASP A 97 -8.28 3.14 -11.95
N TRP A 98 -7.35 2.43 -11.33
CA TRP A 98 -7.42 2.08 -9.93
C TRP A 98 -6.36 2.82 -9.11
N LEU A 99 -6.74 3.29 -7.94
CA LEU A 99 -5.82 3.74 -6.89
C LEU A 99 -5.97 2.83 -5.66
N ILE A 100 -4.90 2.17 -5.27
CA ILE A 100 -4.84 1.30 -4.09
C ILE A 100 -4.01 2.01 -3.03
N MET A 101 -4.59 2.20 -1.85
CA MET A 101 -3.95 2.96 -0.76
C MET A 101 -3.70 2.08 0.45
N GLN A 102 -2.50 2.22 1.05
CA GLN A 102 -2.14 1.58 2.31
C GLN A 102 -1.28 2.51 3.17
N PHE A 103 -1.85 3.03 4.25
CA PHE A 103 -1.17 3.86 5.24
C PHE A 103 -1.52 3.38 6.65
N ALA A 104 -0.88 3.88 7.64
CA ALA A 104 -1.08 3.89 9.08
C ALA A 104 0.21 3.64 9.87
N HIS A 105 1.18 2.84 9.39
CA HIS A 105 2.39 2.54 10.15
C HIS A 105 3.17 3.80 10.56
N ASN A 106 3.21 4.79 9.68
CA ASN A 106 3.87 6.06 9.96
C ASN A 106 2.93 7.09 10.60
N ASP A 107 1.62 6.94 10.38
CA ASP A 107 0.62 7.83 10.95
C ASP A 107 0.55 7.75 12.48
N ILE A 108 0.84 6.58 13.06
CA ILE A 108 0.85 6.37 14.51
C ILE A 108 2.13 6.84 15.21
N ALA A 109 3.14 7.32 14.49
CA ALA A 109 4.47 7.66 15.04
C ALA A 109 4.45 9.01 15.77
N ARG A 110 3.94 9.05 17.00
CA ARG A 110 3.77 10.27 17.83
C ARG A 110 5.09 11.00 18.10
N ASP A 111 6.21 10.29 18.09
CA ASP A 111 7.56 10.82 18.25
C ASP A 111 8.10 11.52 17.00
N LYS A 112 7.35 11.49 15.89
CA LYS A 112 7.74 12.03 14.58
C LYS A 112 6.65 12.93 14.03
N PRO A 113 6.57 14.20 14.52
CA PRO A 113 5.47 15.12 14.22
C PRO A 113 5.29 15.43 12.73
N GLU A 114 6.35 15.30 11.93
CA GLU A 114 6.30 15.51 10.49
C GLU A 114 5.42 14.48 9.76
N ARG A 115 5.24 13.28 10.33
CA ARG A 115 4.42 12.21 9.77
C ARG A 115 3.27 11.78 10.67
N TYR A 116 3.34 12.04 11.97
CA TYR A 116 2.24 11.72 12.88
C TYR A 116 0.94 12.37 12.41
N THR A 117 -0.10 11.55 12.27
CA THR A 117 -1.45 11.97 11.90
C THR A 117 -2.38 11.66 13.09
N PRO A 118 -2.83 12.63 13.88
CA PRO A 118 -3.85 12.39 14.88
C PRO A 118 -5.05 11.65 14.27
N ILE A 119 -5.63 10.70 15.00
CA ILE A 119 -6.68 9.84 14.46
C ILE A 119 -7.91 10.65 14.00
N GLU A 120 -8.21 11.72 14.70
CA GLU A 120 -9.26 12.68 14.39
C GLU A 120 -9.02 13.46 13.09
N GLU A 121 -7.77 13.57 12.63
CA GLU A 121 -7.39 14.21 11.37
C GLU A 121 -7.42 13.24 10.18
N LEU A 122 -7.40 11.92 10.41
CA LEU A 122 -7.33 10.91 9.34
C LEU A 122 -8.41 11.13 8.29
N LYS A 123 -9.64 11.35 8.72
CA LYS A 123 -10.77 11.57 7.81
C LYS A 123 -10.49 12.74 6.87
N THR A 124 -9.96 13.85 7.38
CA THR A 124 -9.63 15.04 6.57
C THR A 124 -8.66 14.70 5.44
N TYR A 125 -7.60 13.94 5.72
CA TYR A 125 -6.63 13.55 4.69
C TYR A 125 -7.20 12.52 3.70
N TYR A 126 -8.02 11.57 4.17
CA TYR A 126 -8.72 10.65 3.28
C TYR A 126 -9.70 11.39 2.35
N GLU A 127 -10.44 12.38 2.85
CA GLU A 127 -11.38 13.17 2.06
C GLU A 127 -10.72 13.90 0.88
N ILE A 128 -9.48 14.33 1.02
CA ILE A 128 -8.72 14.94 -0.09
C ILE A 128 -8.59 13.94 -1.25
N ILE A 129 -8.16 12.72 -0.96
CA ILE A 129 -7.98 11.67 -1.96
C ILE A 129 -9.33 11.19 -2.53
N LEU A 130 -10.29 10.93 -1.64
CA LEU A 130 -11.63 10.46 -2.00
C LEU A 130 -12.36 11.46 -2.91
N SER A 131 -12.25 12.75 -2.61
CA SER A 131 -12.84 13.81 -3.41
C SER A 131 -12.19 13.91 -4.79
N ALA A 132 -10.86 13.84 -4.87
CA ALA A 132 -10.13 13.87 -6.12
C ALA A 132 -10.46 12.65 -7.00
N ALA A 133 -10.48 11.44 -6.40
CA ALA A 133 -10.83 10.21 -7.09
C ALA A 133 -12.27 10.25 -7.65
N ARG A 134 -13.22 10.70 -6.83
CA ARG A 134 -14.61 10.85 -7.26
C ARG A 134 -14.73 11.83 -8.44
N LYS A 135 -14.07 13.00 -8.34
CA LYS A 135 -14.08 14.02 -9.41
C LYS A 135 -13.54 13.48 -10.72
N GLN A 136 -12.51 12.63 -10.68
CA GLN A 136 -11.88 12.05 -11.87
C GLN A 136 -12.46 10.68 -12.27
N LYS A 137 -13.45 10.16 -11.54
CA LYS A 137 -14.05 8.83 -11.77
C LYS A 137 -13.01 7.69 -11.66
N VAL A 138 -12.08 7.83 -10.72
CA VAL A 138 -11.06 6.82 -10.39
C VAL A 138 -11.66 5.82 -9.41
N ASN A 139 -11.37 4.53 -9.61
CA ASN A 139 -11.74 3.48 -8.68
C ASN A 139 -10.74 3.44 -7.52
N LEU A 140 -11.24 3.25 -6.29
CA LEU A 140 -10.41 3.19 -5.10
C LEU A 140 -10.54 1.85 -4.39
N ILE A 141 -9.41 1.37 -3.86
CA ILE A 141 -9.37 0.30 -2.85
C ILE A 141 -8.50 0.80 -1.69
N VAL A 142 -8.99 0.66 -0.47
CA VAL A 142 -8.24 0.97 0.74
C VAL A 142 -7.85 -0.33 1.43
N LEU A 143 -6.56 -0.46 1.73
CA LEU A 143 -6.01 -1.60 2.45
C LEU A 143 -5.73 -1.22 3.90
N ALA A 144 -6.04 -2.11 4.84
CA ALA A 144 -5.43 -2.05 6.15
C ALA A 144 -3.90 -2.19 6.01
N PRO A 145 -3.09 -1.60 6.90
CA PRO A 145 -1.66 -1.86 6.94
C PRO A 145 -1.39 -3.36 7.10
N ILE A 146 -0.29 -3.83 6.53
CA ILE A 146 0.16 -5.21 6.74
C ILE A 146 0.49 -5.43 8.22
N LEU A 147 0.54 -6.69 8.66
CA LEU A 147 1.16 -6.99 9.93
C LEU A 147 2.64 -6.62 9.86
N ILE A 148 3.23 -6.22 10.97
CA ILE A 148 4.68 -6.13 11.13
C ILE A 148 5.09 -7.07 12.24
N ASP A 149 6.27 -7.69 12.12
CA ASP A 149 6.71 -8.74 13.03
C ASP A 149 6.87 -8.29 14.49
N ILE A 150 7.08 -6.99 14.70
CA ILE A 150 7.08 -6.40 16.03
C ILE A 150 5.84 -6.76 16.86
N TYR A 151 4.74 -7.18 16.21
CA TYR A 151 3.52 -7.64 16.90
C TYR A 151 3.58 -9.09 17.37
N SER A 152 4.57 -9.87 16.93
CA SER A 152 4.79 -11.25 17.36
C SER A 152 5.54 -11.37 18.68
N HIS A 153 6.25 -10.31 19.12
CA HIS A 153 7.02 -10.30 20.35
C HIS A 153 6.17 -9.90 21.55
N GLU A 154 6.31 -10.61 22.67
CA GLU A 154 5.53 -10.33 23.91
C GLU A 154 5.68 -8.87 24.38
N GLU A 155 6.88 -8.30 24.27
CA GLU A 155 7.13 -6.89 24.57
C GLU A 155 6.32 -5.94 23.70
N ALA A 156 5.94 -6.34 22.49
CA ALA A 156 5.17 -5.52 21.57
C ALA A 156 3.74 -5.30 22.04
N THR A 157 3.17 -6.24 22.80
CA THR A 157 1.82 -6.11 23.35
C THR A 157 1.72 -4.96 24.35
N LEU A 158 2.86 -4.57 24.94
CA LEU A 158 2.97 -3.48 25.90
C LEU A 158 3.23 -2.13 25.24
N ARG A 159 3.57 -2.09 23.95
CA ARG A 159 3.84 -0.82 23.24
C ARG A 159 2.54 -0.10 22.89
N PRO A 160 2.42 1.20 23.19
CA PRO A 160 1.25 2.01 22.80
C PRO A 160 0.90 1.88 21.31
N MET A 161 1.90 1.78 20.46
CA MET A 161 1.84 1.59 19.01
C MET A 161 0.90 0.46 18.57
N VAL A 162 0.89 -0.69 19.28
CA VAL A 162 0.01 -1.82 18.94
C VAL A 162 -1.46 -1.52 19.15
N LYS A 163 -1.77 -0.75 20.20
CA LYS A 163 -3.14 -0.29 20.48
C LYS A 163 -3.58 0.75 19.47
N ASP A 164 -2.68 1.67 19.16
CA ASP A 164 -2.94 2.74 18.20
C ASP A 164 -3.27 2.19 16.81
N ILE A 165 -2.49 1.23 16.28
CA ILE A 165 -2.75 0.69 14.93
C ILE A 165 -4.16 0.10 14.79
N LYS A 166 -4.68 -0.58 15.82
CA LYS A 166 -6.03 -1.13 15.80
C LYS A 166 -7.11 -0.04 15.69
N ALA A 167 -6.92 1.06 16.40
CA ALA A 167 -7.82 2.21 16.33
C ALA A 167 -7.79 2.86 14.95
N TYR A 168 -6.60 3.04 14.37
CA TYR A 168 -6.44 3.57 13.01
C TYR A 168 -7.09 2.67 11.95
N VAL A 169 -6.89 1.35 12.05
CA VAL A 169 -7.54 0.39 11.14
C VAL A 169 -9.07 0.48 11.24
N ALA A 170 -9.62 0.59 12.45
CA ALA A 170 -11.05 0.73 12.65
C ALA A 170 -11.59 2.04 12.04
N GLU A 171 -10.88 3.14 12.23
CA GLU A 171 -11.25 4.44 11.65
C GLU A 171 -11.16 4.42 10.11
N ILE A 172 -10.07 3.89 9.54
CA ILE A 172 -9.90 3.74 8.09
C ILE A 172 -11.03 2.91 7.49
N LYS A 173 -11.39 1.79 8.14
CA LYS A 173 -12.52 0.95 7.72
C LYS A 173 -13.84 1.72 7.74
N THR A 174 -14.06 2.52 8.78
CA THR A 174 -15.26 3.39 8.91
C THR A 174 -15.31 4.42 7.79
N ILE A 175 -14.20 5.10 7.51
CA ILE A 175 -14.09 6.07 6.42
C ILE A 175 -14.38 5.41 5.06
N ALA A 176 -13.77 4.26 4.78
CA ALA A 176 -14.01 3.52 3.54
C ALA A 176 -15.49 3.15 3.38
N ALA A 177 -16.13 2.64 4.44
CA ALA A 177 -17.55 2.30 4.43
C ALA A 177 -18.45 3.51 4.18
N MET A 178 -18.18 4.65 4.81
CA MET A 178 -18.93 5.90 4.62
C MET A 178 -18.93 6.38 3.16
N HIS A 179 -17.89 6.04 2.40
CA HIS A 179 -17.71 6.46 1.01
C HIS A 179 -18.00 5.35 -0.01
N ASN A 180 -18.46 4.18 0.44
CA ASN A 180 -18.67 2.99 -0.39
C ASN A 180 -17.40 2.57 -1.16
N VAL A 181 -16.24 2.68 -0.51
CA VAL A 181 -14.95 2.27 -1.06
C VAL A 181 -14.61 0.87 -0.53
N PRO A 182 -14.20 -0.08 -1.39
CA PRO A 182 -13.72 -1.38 -0.96
C PRO A 182 -12.60 -1.25 0.09
N PHE A 183 -12.73 -2.02 1.17
CA PHE A 183 -11.73 -2.12 2.23
C PHE A 183 -11.24 -3.56 2.36
N VAL A 184 -9.93 -3.77 2.33
CA VAL A 184 -9.29 -5.08 2.51
C VAL A 184 -8.54 -5.11 3.83
N ASP A 185 -8.96 -5.96 4.75
CA ASP A 185 -8.26 -6.21 6.01
C ASP A 185 -7.10 -7.19 5.80
N VAL A 186 -6.02 -6.70 5.21
CA VAL A 186 -4.81 -7.48 4.89
C VAL A 186 -4.25 -8.18 6.12
N ALA A 187 -4.23 -7.51 7.27
CA ALA A 187 -3.71 -8.06 8.52
C ALA A 187 -4.52 -9.30 8.98
N THR A 188 -5.85 -9.23 8.91
CA THR A 188 -6.73 -10.36 9.27
C THR A 188 -6.59 -11.52 8.29
N ILE A 189 -6.49 -11.26 7.00
CA ILE A 189 -6.28 -12.30 5.98
C ILE A 189 -4.95 -13.01 6.22
N THR A 190 -3.88 -12.25 6.43
CA THR A 190 -2.54 -12.81 6.70
C THR A 190 -2.53 -13.69 7.96
N LYS A 191 -3.16 -13.25 9.05
CA LYS A 191 -3.29 -14.07 10.28
C LYS A 191 -3.95 -15.41 10.00
N LYS A 192 -5.00 -15.44 9.20
CA LYS A 192 -5.69 -16.69 8.82
C LYS A 192 -4.79 -17.61 8.01
N ILE A 193 -4.04 -17.07 7.04
CA ILE A 193 -3.09 -17.84 6.21
C ILE A 193 -1.99 -18.46 7.09
N LEU A 194 -1.51 -17.75 8.09
CA LEU A 194 -0.53 -18.22 9.05
C LEU A 194 -1.13 -19.09 10.17
N ASN A 195 -2.41 -19.49 10.08
CA ASN A 195 -3.12 -20.23 11.14
C ASN A 195 -2.99 -19.57 12.52
N TYR A 196 -2.93 -18.23 12.55
CA TYR A 196 -2.71 -17.41 13.75
C TYR A 196 -1.38 -17.64 14.46
N ASP A 197 -0.44 -18.35 13.85
CA ASP A 197 0.94 -18.45 14.34
C ASP A 197 1.73 -17.21 13.94
N LEU A 198 1.74 -16.21 14.83
CA LEU A 198 2.45 -14.95 14.60
C LEU A 198 3.98 -15.09 14.73
N HIS A 199 4.49 -16.17 15.35
CA HIS A 199 5.93 -16.43 15.39
C HIS A 199 6.49 -16.72 13.99
N ALA A 200 5.66 -17.23 13.08
CA ALA A 200 6.05 -17.42 11.69
C ALA A 200 6.37 -16.10 10.96
N LEU A 201 5.93 -14.95 11.48
CA LEU A 201 6.16 -13.65 10.85
C LEU A 201 7.65 -13.32 10.69
N GLY A 202 8.50 -13.68 11.64
CA GLY A 202 9.95 -13.40 11.59
C GLY A 202 10.62 -13.85 10.29
N THR A 203 10.10 -14.91 9.65
CA THR A 203 10.60 -15.42 8.36
C THR A 203 10.43 -14.42 7.21
N TYR A 204 9.47 -13.52 7.31
CA TYR A 204 9.04 -12.59 6.25
C TYR A 204 9.64 -11.19 6.39
N TYR A 205 10.37 -10.92 7.48
CA TYR A 205 10.88 -9.60 7.80
C TYR A 205 12.40 -9.58 7.88
N LEU A 206 12.96 -8.37 7.82
CA LEU A 206 14.36 -8.10 8.14
C LEU A 206 14.55 -8.05 9.65
N GLU A 207 15.81 -7.94 10.11
CA GLU A 207 16.15 -7.87 11.54
C GLU A 207 15.49 -6.71 12.31
N ASP A 208 15.00 -5.70 11.59
CA ASP A 208 14.26 -4.58 12.19
C ASP A 208 12.79 -4.91 12.50
N HIS A 209 12.32 -6.11 12.14
CA HIS A 209 10.95 -6.61 12.36
C HIS A 209 9.84 -5.76 11.73
N VAL A 210 10.19 -4.86 10.82
CA VAL A 210 9.26 -3.91 10.16
C VAL A 210 9.30 -4.05 8.65
N HIS A 211 10.51 -4.09 8.07
CA HIS A 211 10.67 -4.12 6.63
C HIS A 211 10.70 -5.56 6.10
N LEU A 212 10.08 -5.73 4.93
CA LEU A 212 9.93 -7.05 4.32
C LEU A 212 11.23 -7.49 3.64
N ASN A 213 11.54 -8.78 3.76
CA ASN A 213 12.43 -9.46 2.84
C ASN A 213 11.64 -9.91 1.59
N MET A 214 12.29 -10.62 0.66
CA MET A 214 11.64 -11.08 -0.56
C MET A 214 10.45 -12.02 -0.30
N GLN A 215 10.55 -12.91 0.70
CA GLN A 215 9.47 -13.83 1.04
C GLN A 215 8.25 -13.07 1.58
N GLY A 216 8.48 -12.06 2.42
CA GLY A 216 7.44 -11.20 2.95
C GLY A 216 6.76 -10.37 1.85
N ALA A 217 7.54 -9.79 0.95
CA ALA A 217 7.00 -9.05 -0.19
C ALA A 217 6.11 -9.95 -1.07
N ASN A 218 6.52 -11.19 -1.33
CA ASN A 218 5.73 -12.17 -2.08
C ASN A 218 4.45 -12.58 -1.33
N LEU A 219 4.54 -12.83 -0.02
CA LEU A 219 3.36 -13.16 0.80
C LEU A 219 2.29 -12.07 0.68
N TYR A 220 2.67 -10.82 0.95
CA TYR A 220 1.71 -9.71 0.93
C TYR A 220 1.25 -9.35 -0.47
N ALA A 221 2.09 -9.42 -1.48
CA ALA A 221 1.69 -9.25 -2.87
C ALA A 221 0.63 -10.29 -3.28
N LYS A 222 0.82 -11.56 -2.88
CA LYS A 222 -0.17 -12.63 -3.10
C LYS A 222 -1.47 -12.36 -2.37
N VAL A 223 -1.42 -12.09 -1.07
CA VAL A 223 -2.60 -11.81 -0.23
C VAL A 223 -3.42 -10.66 -0.80
N ILE A 224 -2.74 -9.58 -1.18
CA ILE A 224 -3.38 -8.39 -1.73
C ILE A 224 -3.90 -8.65 -3.14
N GLY A 225 -3.10 -9.26 -4.02
CA GLY A 225 -3.49 -9.61 -5.38
C GLY A 225 -4.75 -10.47 -5.40
N ASP A 226 -4.78 -11.55 -4.62
CA ASP A 226 -5.94 -12.43 -4.51
C ASP A 226 -7.19 -11.67 -3.97
N ALA A 227 -7.00 -10.78 -2.99
CA ALA A 227 -8.10 -10.07 -2.38
C ALA A 227 -8.72 -8.99 -3.29
N ILE A 228 -7.90 -8.28 -4.09
CA ILE A 228 -8.38 -7.18 -4.95
C ILE A 228 -8.91 -7.66 -6.30
N ARG A 229 -8.57 -8.86 -6.72
CA ARG A 229 -8.91 -9.43 -8.03
C ARG A 229 -10.40 -9.30 -8.36
N GLN A 230 -11.29 -9.53 -7.39
CA GLN A 230 -12.72 -9.45 -7.55
C GLN A 230 -13.26 -8.08 -8.00
N TRP A 231 -12.47 -7.01 -7.88
CA TRP A 231 -12.87 -5.66 -8.30
C TRP A 231 -12.17 -5.20 -9.57
N ILE A 232 -10.95 -5.71 -9.82
CA ILE A 232 -10.12 -5.23 -10.95
C ILE A 232 -10.25 -6.11 -12.21
N GLU A 233 -10.78 -7.29 -12.10
CA GLU A 233 -11.14 -8.21 -13.21
C GLU A 233 -12.64 -8.15 -13.52
#